data_b31b684c5d713ee3f194842905cc4d3f
#
_entry.id   b31b684c5d713ee3f194842905cc4d3f
#
_cell.length_a   1.000
_cell.length_b   1.000
_cell.length_c   1.000
_cell.angle_alpha   90.00
_cell.angle_beta   90.00
_cell.angle_gamma   90.00
#
_symmetry.space_group_name_H-M   'P 1'
#
loop_
_entity.id
_entity.type
_entity.pdbx_description
1 polymer ?
#
loop_
_entity_poly.entity_id
_entity_poly.type
_entity_poly.pdbx_seq_one_letter_code
_entity_poly.pdbx_strand_id
1 'polypeptide(L)'
;MRIGLVVDSACDLPGSFIERNRIEILPITVRIGDAVLADHRNEQATLEFLHAHVASRGAEAETMPFTVGQIRDLFLQKLVIDYDYVFCLTITRTRSPIHDNAMQASFVILNDYRPMRSAAGHQTPFALRVIDSQNVFAAVGV
;
A
#
# COMPACT_ATOMS: atom_id res chain seq x y z
N MET A 1 -10.98 -19.63 -4.73
CA MET A 1 -10.71 -18.49 -3.83
C MET A 1 -9.50 -17.73 -4.34
N ARG A 2 -9.64 -16.42 -4.50
CA ARG A 2 -8.57 -15.53 -4.98
C ARG A 2 -7.90 -14.88 -3.77
N ILE A 3 -6.60 -15.12 -3.61
CA ILE A 3 -5.82 -14.59 -2.49
C ILE A 3 -4.90 -13.49 -3.00
N GLY A 4 -4.94 -12.33 -2.35
CA GLY A 4 -4.09 -11.18 -2.63
C GLY A 4 -3.07 -10.92 -1.54
N LEU A 5 -1.93 -10.39 -1.93
CA LEU A 5 -0.89 -9.93 -1.03
C LEU A 5 -0.64 -8.43 -1.27
N VAL A 6 -0.66 -7.67 -0.19
CA VAL A 6 -0.32 -6.24 -0.19
C VAL A 6 0.89 -6.05 0.72
N VAL A 7 1.87 -5.31 0.26
CA VAL A 7 3.02 -4.91 1.06
C VAL A 7 3.22 -3.40 0.96
N ASP A 8 3.80 -2.78 1.96
CA ASP A 8 4.14 -1.36 1.85
C ASP A 8 5.34 -1.13 0.93
N SER A 9 5.52 0.11 0.48
CA SER A 9 6.59 0.48 -0.46
C SER A 9 8.00 0.42 0.14
N ALA A 10 8.12 0.23 1.45
CA ALA A 10 9.39 -0.06 2.11
C ALA A 10 9.84 -1.52 1.93
N CYS A 11 9.07 -2.36 1.24
CA CYS A 11 9.48 -3.71 0.92
C CYS A 11 10.73 -3.70 0.02
N ASP A 12 11.66 -4.61 0.32
CA ASP A 12 12.90 -4.78 -0.46
C ASP A 12 12.76 -5.94 -1.45
N LEU A 13 11.63 -6.00 -2.15
CA LEU A 13 11.35 -7.02 -3.16
C LEU A 13 11.71 -6.49 -4.55
N PRO A 14 12.35 -7.32 -5.41
CA PRO A 14 12.56 -6.97 -6.81
C PRO A 14 11.25 -6.67 -7.54
N GLY A 15 11.25 -5.66 -8.43
CA GLY A 15 10.07 -5.31 -9.21
C GLY A 15 9.50 -6.48 -10.01
N SER A 16 10.36 -7.31 -10.61
CA SER A 16 9.96 -8.50 -11.34
C SER A 16 9.26 -9.54 -10.47
N PHE A 17 9.64 -9.65 -9.19
CA PHE A 17 8.97 -10.52 -8.24
C PHE A 17 7.57 -10.00 -7.88
N ILE A 18 7.45 -8.69 -7.66
CA ILE A 18 6.19 -8.01 -7.39
C ILE A 18 5.20 -8.24 -8.54
N GLU A 19 5.63 -7.99 -9.77
CA GLU A 19 4.78 -8.16 -10.96
C GLU A 19 4.35 -9.61 -11.18
N ARG A 20 5.30 -10.55 -11.12
CA ARG A 20 5.05 -11.98 -11.34
C ARG A 20 4.04 -12.54 -10.35
N ASN A 21 4.11 -12.10 -9.11
CA ASN A 21 3.24 -12.58 -8.03
C ASN A 21 2.01 -11.69 -7.83
N ARG A 22 1.83 -10.65 -8.65
CA ARG A 22 0.71 -9.70 -8.55
C ARG A 22 0.57 -9.12 -7.15
N ILE A 23 1.69 -8.74 -6.55
CA ILE A 23 1.72 -8.12 -5.22
C ILE A 23 1.30 -6.66 -5.38
N GLU A 24 0.32 -6.25 -4.60
CA GLU A 24 -0.10 -4.85 -4.56
C GLU A 24 0.80 -4.06 -3.59
N ILE A 25 1.09 -2.83 -3.96
CA ILE A 25 1.91 -1.95 -3.14
C ILE A 25 1.03 -0.96 -2.39
N LEU A 26 1.23 -0.88 -1.08
CA LEU A 26 0.69 0.17 -0.24
C LEU A 26 1.71 1.32 -0.22
N PRO A 27 1.44 2.44 -0.93
CA PRO A 27 2.48 3.42 -1.18
C PRO A 27 2.86 4.24 0.04
N ILE A 28 4.09 4.79 0.00
CA ILE A 28 4.51 5.92 0.83
C ILE A 28 4.49 7.16 -0.06
N THR A 29 4.12 8.30 0.51
CA THR A 29 4.24 9.58 -0.18
C THR A 29 5.61 10.17 0.10
N VAL A 30 6.32 10.57 -0.94
CA VAL A 30 7.58 11.33 -0.85
C VAL A 30 7.31 12.76 -1.24
N ARG A 31 7.73 13.71 -0.41
CA ARG A 31 7.61 15.14 -0.68
C ARG A 31 8.99 15.79 -0.71
N ILE A 32 9.24 16.59 -1.72
CA ILE A 32 10.42 17.46 -1.82
C ILE A 32 9.94 18.87 -2.14
N GLY A 33 10.01 19.76 -1.17
CA GLY A 33 9.37 21.09 -1.27
C GLY A 33 7.86 20.95 -1.49
N ASP A 34 7.35 21.50 -2.59
CA ASP A 34 5.93 21.41 -2.95
C ASP A 34 5.60 20.22 -3.86
N ALA A 35 6.63 19.50 -4.34
CA ALA A 35 6.45 18.34 -5.21
C ALA A 35 6.19 17.08 -4.40
N VAL A 36 5.22 16.29 -4.85
CA VAL A 36 4.75 15.07 -4.17
C VAL A 36 4.73 13.90 -5.13
N LEU A 37 5.26 12.76 -4.69
CA LEU A 37 5.19 11.47 -5.39
C LEU A 37 4.63 10.39 -4.47
N ALA A 38 3.65 9.64 -4.94
CA ALA A 38 3.25 8.38 -4.30
C ALA A 38 4.15 7.25 -4.82
N ASP A 39 4.97 6.67 -3.94
CA ASP A 39 5.90 5.61 -4.32
C ASP A 39 5.19 4.26 -4.42
N HIS A 40 4.85 3.88 -5.64
CA HIS A 40 4.30 2.56 -6.00
C HIS A 40 5.37 1.54 -6.37
N ARG A 41 6.63 1.76 -6.04
CA ARG A 41 7.77 0.95 -6.47
C ARG A 41 7.99 0.97 -7.99
N ASN A 42 7.60 2.05 -8.64
CA ASN A 42 7.93 2.32 -10.02
C ASN A 42 9.28 3.05 -10.08
N GLU A 43 10.33 2.33 -10.45
CA GLU A 43 11.69 2.85 -10.47
C GLU A 43 11.83 4.05 -11.41
N GLN A 44 11.24 3.99 -12.59
CA GLN A 44 11.31 5.07 -13.57
C GLN A 44 10.70 6.37 -13.04
N ALA A 45 9.47 6.28 -12.49
CA ALA A 45 8.78 7.45 -11.93
C ALA A 45 9.54 8.04 -10.74
N THR A 46 10.13 7.19 -9.89
CA THR A 46 10.94 7.64 -8.75
C THR A 46 12.20 8.35 -9.20
N LEU A 47 12.92 7.80 -10.18
CA LEU A 47 14.13 8.42 -10.74
C LEU A 47 13.82 9.77 -11.40
N GLU A 48 12.78 9.85 -12.21
CA GLU A 48 12.34 11.08 -12.85
C GLU A 48 11.98 12.16 -11.82
N PHE A 49 11.25 11.79 -10.77
CA PHE A 49 10.91 12.70 -9.67
C PHE A 49 12.15 13.20 -8.95
N LEU A 50 13.07 12.32 -8.59
CA LEU A 50 14.32 12.69 -7.91
C LEU A 50 15.18 13.59 -8.80
N HIS A 51 15.35 13.24 -10.08
CA HIS A 51 16.12 14.06 -11.02
C HIS A 51 15.54 15.45 -11.20
N ALA A 52 14.21 15.57 -11.25
CA ALA A 52 13.52 16.85 -11.40
C ALA A 52 13.66 17.75 -10.16
N HIS A 53 13.80 17.17 -8.95
CA HIS A 53 13.70 17.93 -7.69
C HIS A 53 14.96 17.95 -6.83
N VAL A 54 15.98 17.10 -7.14
CA VAL A 54 17.27 17.07 -6.42
C VAL A 54 18.02 18.43 -6.48
N ALA A 55 17.82 19.17 -7.55
CA ALA A 55 18.44 20.49 -7.71
C ALA A 55 17.83 21.60 -6.82
N SER A 56 16.74 21.33 -6.11
CA SER A 56 16.12 22.27 -5.18
C SER A 56 16.98 22.37 -3.91
N ARG A 57 17.98 23.24 -3.96
CA ARG A 57 18.89 23.48 -2.83
C ARG A 57 18.09 23.93 -1.59
N GLY A 58 18.20 23.20 -0.49
CA GLY A 58 17.56 23.50 0.78
C GLY A 58 16.14 22.95 0.94
N ALA A 59 15.60 22.21 -0.03
CA ALA A 59 14.36 21.49 0.14
C ALA A 59 14.60 20.21 0.95
N GLU A 60 13.89 20.05 2.05
CA GLU A 60 13.91 18.82 2.84
C GLU A 60 13.04 17.75 2.13
N ALA A 61 13.57 16.53 2.03
CA ALA A 61 12.79 15.38 1.61
C ALA A 61 12.06 14.79 2.82
N GLU A 62 10.77 14.59 2.68
CA GLU A 62 9.89 14.06 3.72
C GLU A 62 9.11 12.85 3.18
N THR A 63 9.02 11.80 3.99
CA THR A 63 8.20 10.63 3.66
C THR A 63 7.02 10.55 4.60
N MET A 64 5.84 10.29 4.05
CA MET A 64 4.61 10.12 4.81
C MET A 64 3.90 8.84 4.36
N PRO A 65 3.45 8.00 5.30
CA PRO A 65 2.62 6.86 4.94
C PRO A 65 1.27 7.34 4.40
N PHE A 66 0.60 6.49 3.62
CA PHE A 66 -0.76 6.75 3.22
C PHE A 66 -1.66 6.91 4.45
N THR A 67 -2.58 7.85 4.36
CA THR A 67 -3.62 8.08 5.36
C THR A 67 -4.64 6.94 5.37
N VAL A 68 -5.41 6.84 6.44
CA VAL A 68 -6.52 5.88 6.55
C VAL A 68 -7.47 5.99 5.36
N GLY A 69 -7.81 7.21 4.94
CA GLY A 69 -8.69 7.46 3.79
C GLY A 69 -8.11 6.96 2.46
N GLN A 70 -6.83 7.21 2.22
CA GLN A 70 -6.14 6.75 1.00
C GLN A 70 -6.05 5.22 0.96
N ILE A 71 -5.76 4.58 2.08
CA ILE A 71 -5.70 3.12 2.19
C ILE A 71 -7.08 2.51 2.02
N ARG A 72 -8.10 3.09 2.63
CA ARG A 72 -9.50 2.69 2.45
C ARG A 72 -9.89 2.69 0.97
N ASP A 73 -9.54 3.74 0.25
CA ASP A 73 -9.87 3.88 -1.17
C ASP A 73 -9.17 2.78 -2.00
N LEU A 74 -7.90 2.49 -1.72
CA LEU A 74 -7.19 1.38 -2.36
C LEU A 74 -7.88 0.03 -2.09
N PHE A 75 -8.28 -0.23 -0.85
CA PHE A 75 -8.96 -1.46 -0.48
C PHE A 75 -10.30 -1.61 -1.19
N LEU A 76 -11.11 -0.57 -1.21
CA LEU A 76 -12.45 -0.61 -1.80
C LEU A 76 -12.44 -0.61 -3.33
N GLN A 77 -11.56 0.16 -3.97
CA GLN A 77 -11.55 0.31 -5.41
C GLN A 77 -10.94 -0.90 -6.14
N LYS A 78 -10.06 -1.64 -5.49
CA LYS A 78 -9.34 -2.71 -6.15
C LYS A 78 -9.40 -4.04 -5.40
N LEU A 79 -8.92 -4.09 -4.17
CA LEU A 79 -8.68 -5.35 -3.47
C LEU A 79 -9.96 -6.10 -3.15
N VAL A 80 -11.00 -5.40 -2.75
CA VAL A 80 -12.32 -5.96 -2.47
C VAL A 80 -12.94 -6.62 -3.70
N ILE A 81 -12.63 -6.12 -4.89
CA ILE A 81 -13.15 -6.61 -6.16
C ILE A 81 -12.29 -7.76 -6.70
N ASP A 82 -10.96 -7.61 -6.67
CA ASP A 82 -10.04 -8.54 -7.32
C ASP A 82 -9.79 -9.81 -6.50
N TYR A 83 -9.95 -9.76 -5.18
CA TYR A 83 -9.61 -10.84 -4.27
C TYR A 83 -10.75 -11.20 -3.31
N ASP A 84 -10.69 -12.42 -2.79
CA ASP A 84 -11.61 -12.91 -1.76
C ASP A 84 -10.98 -12.85 -0.37
N TYR A 85 -9.66 -13.02 -0.31
CA TYR A 85 -8.87 -12.91 0.91
C TYR A 85 -7.59 -12.11 0.65
N VAL A 86 -7.29 -11.14 1.50
CA VAL A 86 -6.10 -10.30 1.36
C VAL A 86 -5.27 -10.32 2.64
N PHE A 87 -3.97 -10.55 2.48
CA PHE A 87 -2.97 -10.30 3.50
C PHE A 87 -2.27 -8.98 3.22
N CYS A 88 -2.27 -8.06 4.19
CA CYS A 88 -1.57 -6.79 4.11
C CYS A 88 -0.41 -6.81 5.11
N LEU A 89 0.81 -6.97 4.61
CA LEU A 89 2.02 -6.94 5.41
C LEU A 89 2.60 -5.53 5.43
N THR A 90 2.90 -5.04 6.63
CA THR A 90 3.53 -3.73 6.84
C THR A 90 4.88 -3.89 7.54
N ILE A 91 5.73 -2.87 7.40
CA ILE A 91 6.90 -2.74 8.28
C ILE A 91 6.43 -2.61 9.73
N THR A 92 7.35 -2.77 10.67
CA THR A 92 7.00 -2.75 12.09
C THR A 92 6.27 -1.48 12.49
N ARG A 93 5.18 -1.64 13.25
CA ARG A 93 4.37 -0.53 13.77
C ARG A 93 5.17 0.45 14.65
N THR A 94 6.32 0.03 15.16
CA THR A 94 7.18 0.90 15.97
C THR A 94 7.97 1.91 15.13
N ARG A 95 8.04 1.74 13.81
CA ARG A 95 8.78 2.61 12.89
C ARG A 95 7.90 3.51 12.02
N SER A 96 6.66 3.13 11.81
CA SER A 96 5.76 3.86 10.92
C SER A 96 4.31 3.67 11.37
N PRO A 97 3.46 4.69 11.20
CA PRO A 97 2.02 4.56 11.44
C PRO A 97 1.28 3.78 10.35
N ILE A 98 1.96 3.28 9.32
CA ILE A 98 1.33 2.59 8.18
C ILE A 98 0.52 1.37 8.63
N HIS A 99 1.02 0.60 9.60
CA HIS A 99 0.30 -0.54 10.16
C HIS A 99 -1.02 -0.11 10.80
N ASP A 100 -0.98 0.89 11.67
CA ASP A 100 -2.17 1.38 12.38
C ASP A 100 -3.17 2.00 11.41
N ASN A 101 -2.70 2.74 10.41
CA ASN A 101 -3.54 3.31 9.36
C ASN A 101 -4.22 2.21 8.53
N ALA A 102 -3.50 1.15 8.16
CA ALA A 102 -4.04 0.01 7.43
C ALA A 102 -5.07 -0.77 8.29
N MET A 103 -4.80 -0.94 9.58
CA MET A 103 -5.76 -1.54 10.51
C MET A 103 -7.04 -0.74 10.60
N GLN A 104 -6.96 0.56 10.78
CA GLN A 104 -8.15 1.42 10.82
C GLN A 104 -8.92 1.36 9.50
N ALA A 105 -8.24 1.40 8.36
CA ALA A 105 -8.87 1.28 7.06
C ALA A 105 -9.59 -0.07 6.91
N SER A 106 -9.02 -1.15 7.41
CA SER A 106 -9.65 -2.49 7.38
C SER A 106 -10.96 -2.55 8.15
N PHE A 107 -11.11 -1.77 9.22
CA PHE A 107 -12.37 -1.66 9.95
C PHE A 107 -13.38 -0.76 9.23
N VAL A 108 -12.92 0.34 8.65
CA VAL A 108 -13.79 1.29 7.94
C VAL A 108 -14.49 0.63 6.75
N ILE A 109 -13.82 -0.27 6.02
CA ILE A 109 -14.42 -0.93 4.85
C ILE A 109 -15.48 -1.98 5.19
N LEU A 110 -15.64 -2.39 6.45
CA LEU A 110 -16.56 -3.47 6.84
C LEU A 110 -18.02 -3.19 6.44
N ASN A 111 -18.41 -1.92 6.43
CA ASN A 111 -19.75 -1.52 6.04
C ASN A 111 -19.92 -1.32 4.54
N ASP A 112 -18.83 -1.09 3.81
CA ASP A 112 -18.85 -0.62 2.42
C ASP A 112 -18.50 -1.72 1.41
N TYR A 113 -17.77 -2.77 1.79
CA TYR A 113 -17.26 -3.74 0.84
C TYR A 113 -18.35 -4.63 0.22
N ARG A 114 -19.40 -4.97 0.96
CA ARG A 114 -20.45 -5.88 0.50
C ARG A 114 -21.22 -5.36 -0.72
N PRO A 115 -21.74 -4.12 -0.71
CA PRO A 115 -22.43 -3.60 -1.89
C PRO A 115 -21.50 -3.45 -3.09
N MET A 116 -20.22 -3.13 -2.88
CA MET A 116 -19.25 -3.02 -3.97
C MET A 116 -18.96 -4.38 -4.59
N ARG A 117 -18.80 -5.44 -3.80
CA ARG A 117 -18.64 -6.80 -4.30
C ARG A 117 -19.88 -7.30 -5.04
N SER A 118 -21.05 -7.05 -4.51
CA SER A 118 -22.31 -7.41 -5.18
C SER A 118 -22.46 -6.71 -6.52
N ALA A 119 -22.15 -5.42 -6.60
CA ALA A 119 -22.17 -4.68 -7.86
C ALA A 119 -21.18 -5.23 -8.90
N ALA A 120 -20.06 -5.79 -8.46
CA ALA A 120 -19.06 -6.46 -9.31
C ALA A 120 -19.40 -7.93 -9.63
N GLY A 121 -20.53 -8.45 -9.15
CA GLY A 121 -20.96 -9.84 -9.39
C GLY A 121 -20.37 -10.88 -8.43
N HIS A 122 -19.75 -10.46 -7.33
CA HIS A 122 -19.16 -11.35 -6.34
C HIS A 122 -20.09 -11.57 -5.15
N GLN A 123 -20.50 -12.82 -4.93
CA GLN A 123 -21.37 -13.21 -3.83
C GLN A 123 -20.62 -13.84 -2.65
N THR A 124 -19.33 -14.11 -2.82
CA THR A 124 -18.49 -14.71 -1.80
C THR A 124 -18.07 -13.70 -0.72
N PRO A 125 -17.85 -14.12 0.54
CA PRO A 125 -17.30 -13.25 1.57
C PRO A 125 -15.92 -12.71 1.20
N PHE A 126 -15.58 -11.54 1.76
CA PHE A 126 -14.26 -10.95 1.67
C PHE A 126 -13.65 -10.85 3.06
N ALA A 127 -12.36 -11.17 3.16
CA ALA A 127 -11.60 -11.00 4.39
C ALA A 127 -10.27 -10.32 4.10
N LEU A 128 -9.84 -9.45 5.00
CA LEU A 128 -8.55 -8.76 4.96
C LEU A 128 -7.90 -8.84 6.33
N ARG A 129 -6.62 -9.21 6.35
CA ARG A 129 -5.79 -9.24 7.55
C ARG A 129 -4.60 -8.31 7.38
N VAL A 130 -4.44 -7.39 8.31
CA VAL A 130 -3.26 -6.54 8.40
C VAL A 130 -2.30 -7.19 9.39
N ILE A 131 -1.06 -7.39 8.95
CA ILE A 131 -0.03 -8.12 9.70
C ILE A 131 1.17 -7.22 9.88
N ASP A 132 1.57 -7.01 11.13
CA ASP A 132 2.86 -6.38 11.46
C ASP A 132 3.98 -7.40 11.21
N SER A 133 4.87 -7.11 10.27
CA SER A 133 6.01 -7.99 9.98
C SER A 133 7.03 -8.03 11.14
N GLN A 134 6.96 -7.06 12.06
CA GLN A 134 7.93 -6.86 13.14
C GLN A 134 9.36 -6.63 12.64
N ASN A 135 9.51 -6.23 11.39
CA ASN A 135 10.77 -5.97 10.71
C ASN A 135 10.75 -4.60 10.03
N VAL A 136 11.93 -4.07 9.74
CA VAL A 136 12.09 -2.79 9.03
C VAL A 136 11.65 -2.91 7.57
N PHE A 137 11.80 -4.10 6.97
CA PHE A 137 11.39 -4.39 5.60
C PHE A 137 10.26 -5.43 5.60
N ALA A 138 9.13 -5.10 5.00
CA ALA A 138 7.98 -6.01 4.91
C ALA A 138 8.31 -7.30 4.15
N ALA A 139 9.31 -7.27 3.26
CA ALA A 139 9.79 -8.44 2.51
C ALA A 139 10.18 -9.63 3.39
N VAL A 140 10.63 -9.39 4.62
CA VAL A 140 11.01 -10.45 5.57
C VAL A 140 9.81 -11.32 5.96
N GLY A 141 8.59 -10.76 5.90
CA GLY A 141 7.34 -11.47 6.19
C GLY A 141 6.74 -12.21 4.99
N VAL A 142 7.26 -11.96 3.79
CA VAL A 142 6.79 -12.58 2.55
C VAL A 142 7.46 -13.94 2.35
#